data_eade3ace4daa67594d9afe06c543745d
#
_entry.id   eade3ace4daa67594d9afe06c543745d
#
_cell.length_a   1.000
_cell.length_b   1.000
_cell.length_c   1.000
_cell.angle_alpha   90.00
_cell.angle_beta   90.00
_cell.angle_gamma   90.00
#
_symmetry.space_group_name_H-M   'P 1'
#
loop_
_entity.id
_entity.type
_entity.pdbx_description
1 polymer ?
#
loop_
_entity_poly.entity_id
_entity_poly.type
_entity_poly.pdbx_seq_one_letter_code
_entity_poly.pdbx_strand_id
1 'polypeptide(L)'
;MKTLTSILVLLFGLQAATAQPLQRVAPEQAGLDSRKLMYADEAIETAIAGKEIPGAVLAVVRNGKMAYLKAYGNKRIYPDTEPMTVNTVFDMASCSKSISTAVCTMILAERG
;
A
#
# COMPACT_ATOMS: atom_id res chain seq x y z
N MET A 1 48.21 5.41 -2.47
CA MET A 1 47.30 4.49 -3.17
C MET A 1 46.27 3.81 -2.23
N LYS A 2 46.60 3.47 -0.99
CA LYS A 2 45.65 2.79 -0.05
C LYS A 2 44.49 3.67 0.45
N THR A 3 44.68 4.98 0.53
CA THR A 3 43.62 5.92 0.98
C THR A 3 42.55 6.19 -0.09
N LEU A 4 42.93 6.18 -1.37
CA LEU A 4 41.96 6.38 -2.47
C LEU A 4 41.01 5.20 -2.65
N THR A 5 41.53 3.97 -2.45
CA THR A 5 40.72 2.74 -2.51
C THR A 5 39.68 2.66 -1.37
N SER A 6 40.06 3.15 -0.17
CA SER A 6 39.15 3.17 0.99
C SER A 6 38.01 4.17 0.81
N ILE A 7 38.24 5.32 0.18
CA ILE A 7 37.22 6.33 -0.10
C ILE A 7 36.24 5.81 -1.18
N LEU A 8 36.74 5.08 -2.18
CA LEU A 8 35.89 4.51 -3.24
C LEU A 8 34.95 3.42 -2.71
N VAL A 9 35.41 2.59 -1.76
CA VAL A 9 34.59 1.57 -1.10
C VAL A 9 33.52 2.22 -0.20
N LEU A 10 33.81 3.34 0.46
CA LEU A 10 32.83 4.06 1.28
C LEU A 10 31.74 4.73 0.42
N LEU A 11 32.09 5.21 -0.76
CA LEU A 11 31.11 5.82 -1.69
C LEU A 11 30.17 4.79 -2.33
N PHE A 12 30.59 3.53 -2.49
CA PHE A 12 29.74 2.45 -3.02
C PHE A 12 28.80 1.86 -1.96
N GLY A 13 29.10 2.04 -0.66
CA GLY A 13 28.31 1.51 0.45
C GLY A 13 27.09 2.34 0.85
N LEU A 14 26.94 3.57 0.30
CA LEU A 14 25.81 4.46 0.61
C LEU A 14 24.73 4.40 -0.48
N GLN A 15 24.39 3.21 -0.94
CA GLN A 15 23.11 2.98 -1.60
C GLN A 15 22.06 3.00 -0.49
N ALA A 16 21.57 4.19 -0.15
CA ALA A 16 20.40 4.33 0.69
C ALA A 16 19.32 3.40 0.09
N ALA A 17 18.85 2.45 0.86
CA ALA A 17 17.71 1.62 0.51
C ALA A 17 16.48 2.56 0.46
N THR A 18 16.35 3.30 -0.62
CA THR A 18 15.15 4.07 -0.90
C THR A 18 14.06 3.05 -1.19
N ALA A 19 13.06 3.00 -0.31
CA ALA A 19 11.87 2.21 -0.56
C ALA A 19 11.30 2.63 -1.91
N GLN A 20 11.50 1.82 -2.93
CA GLN A 20 10.96 2.10 -4.25
C GLN A 20 9.46 1.81 -4.23
N PRO A 21 8.62 2.71 -4.76
CA PRO A 21 7.21 2.43 -4.90
C PRO A 21 7.02 1.16 -5.74
N LEU A 22 6.03 0.33 -5.36
CA LEU A 22 5.71 -0.87 -6.12
C LEU A 22 5.41 -0.53 -7.57
N GLN A 23 6.04 -1.27 -8.49
CA GLN A 23 5.77 -1.11 -9.91
C GLN A 23 4.29 -1.38 -10.21
N ARG A 24 3.62 -0.45 -10.86
CA ARG A 24 2.25 -0.63 -11.36
C ARG A 24 2.27 -1.42 -12.66
N VAL A 25 1.42 -2.42 -12.73
CA VAL A 25 1.27 -3.28 -13.91
C VAL A 25 -0.20 -3.53 -14.19
N ALA A 26 -0.53 -3.94 -15.41
CA ALA A 26 -1.88 -4.44 -15.69
C ALA A 26 -2.16 -5.73 -14.90
N PRO A 27 -3.40 -5.99 -14.47
CA PRO A 27 -3.75 -7.19 -13.70
C PRO A 27 -3.25 -8.50 -14.35
N GLU A 28 -3.35 -8.61 -15.67
CA GLU A 28 -2.94 -9.77 -16.44
C GLU A 28 -1.44 -10.04 -16.35
N GLN A 29 -0.63 -8.99 -16.29
CA GLN A 29 0.83 -9.10 -16.13
C GLN A 29 1.23 -9.60 -14.72
N ALA A 30 0.32 -9.48 -13.76
CA ALA A 30 0.47 -10.05 -12.43
C ALA A 30 -0.22 -11.43 -12.31
N GLY A 31 -0.78 -11.96 -13.40
CA GLY A 31 -1.52 -13.22 -13.43
C GLY A 31 -2.90 -13.13 -12.76
N LEU A 32 -3.53 -11.96 -12.80
CA LEU A 32 -4.90 -11.72 -12.34
C LEU A 32 -5.82 -11.54 -13.55
N ASP A 33 -7.09 -11.87 -13.38
CA ASP A 33 -8.14 -11.63 -14.37
C ASP A 33 -8.85 -10.33 -14.02
N SER A 34 -8.70 -9.30 -14.88
CA SER A 34 -9.34 -7.98 -14.68
C SER A 34 -10.85 -8.07 -14.57
N ARG A 35 -11.50 -9.05 -15.24
CA ARG A 35 -12.95 -9.26 -15.14
C ARG A 35 -13.35 -9.67 -13.73
N LYS A 36 -12.51 -10.42 -12.99
CA LYS A 36 -12.77 -10.79 -11.60
C LYS A 36 -12.62 -9.60 -10.66
N LEU A 37 -11.77 -8.63 -10.98
CA LEU A 37 -11.65 -7.40 -10.21
C LEU A 37 -12.90 -6.52 -10.30
N MET A 38 -13.66 -6.62 -11.40
CA MET A 38 -14.95 -5.92 -11.54
C MET A 38 -15.97 -6.35 -10.47
N TYR A 39 -15.95 -7.59 -10.00
CA TYR A 39 -16.80 -8.01 -8.87
C TYR A 39 -16.45 -7.30 -7.57
N ALA A 40 -15.16 -7.01 -7.35
CA ALA A 40 -14.75 -6.23 -6.19
C ALA A 40 -15.19 -4.75 -6.32
N ASP A 41 -15.12 -4.18 -7.52
CA ASP A 41 -15.66 -2.84 -7.82
C ASP A 41 -17.15 -2.79 -7.49
N GLU A 42 -17.93 -3.72 -8.03
CA GLU A 42 -19.39 -3.80 -7.85
C GLU A 42 -19.76 -3.95 -6.37
N ALA A 43 -19.04 -4.80 -5.64
CA ALA A 43 -19.30 -4.98 -4.20
C ALA A 43 -19.06 -3.69 -3.40
N ILE A 44 -17.96 -2.97 -3.70
CA ILE A 44 -17.64 -1.71 -3.02
C ILE A 44 -18.67 -0.63 -3.40
N GLU A 45 -18.98 -0.50 -4.68
CA GLU A 45 -19.96 0.48 -5.17
C GLU A 45 -21.36 0.23 -4.61
N THR A 46 -21.75 -1.04 -4.45
CA THR A 46 -23.01 -1.44 -3.82
C THR A 46 -23.04 -1.03 -2.34
N ALA A 47 -21.97 -1.27 -1.59
CA ALA A 47 -21.87 -0.88 -0.19
C ALA A 47 -21.92 0.66 -0.01
N ILE A 48 -21.31 1.41 -0.93
CA ILE A 48 -21.40 2.89 -0.93
C ILE A 48 -22.81 3.34 -1.25
N ALA A 49 -23.45 2.76 -2.27
CA ALA A 49 -24.84 3.08 -2.64
C ALA A 49 -25.83 2.75 -1.51
N GLY A 50 -25.59 1.64 -0.80
CA GLY A 50 -26.32 1.24 0.40
C GLY A 50 -26.03 2.10 1.65
N LYS A 51 -25.10 3.07 1.55
CA LYS A 51 -24.66 3.93 2.68
C LYS A 51 -24.04 3.16 3.84
N GLU A 52 -23.52 1.98 3.58
CA GLU A 52 -22.82 1.16 4.59
C GLU A 52 -21.41 1.72 4.88
N ILE A 53 -20.75 2.25 3.85
CA ILE A 53 -19.47 2.93 3.93
C ILE A 53 -19.48 4.22 3.09
N PRO A 54 -18.76 5.28 3.50
CA PRO A 54 -18.68 6.51 2.73
C PRO A 54 -17.80 6.37 1.49
N GLY A 55 -16.79 5.52 1.52
CA GLY A 55 -15.84 5.28 0.46
C GLY A 55 -14.77 4.27 0.87
N ALA A 56 -13.93 3.90 -0.09
CA ALA A 56 -12.87 2.92 0.10
C ALA A 56 -11.69 3.17 -0.84
N VAL A 57 -10.55 2.56 -0.52
CA VAL A 57 -9.44 2.38 -1.46
C VAL A 57 -9.12 0.88 -1.52
N LEU A 58 -9.17 0.32 -2.73
CA LEU A 58 -8.77 -1.07 -2.98
C LEU A 58 -7.39 -1.10 -3.62
N ALA A 59 -6.48 -1.85 -3.00
CA ALA A 59 -5.16 -2.14 -3.54
C ALA A 59 -4.97 -3.66 -3.64
N VAL A 60 -4.54 -4.15 -4.81
CA VAL A 60 -4.18 -5.56 -5.00
C VAL A 60 -2.72 -5.64 -5.44
N VAL A 61 -1.92 -6.30 -4.59
CA VAL A 61 -0.50 -6.53 -4.83
C VAL A 61 -0.27 -8.02 -5.04
N ARG A 62 0.46 -8.37 -6.09
CA ARG A 62 0.85 -9.76 -6.36
C ARG A 62 2.26 -9.82 -6.93
N ASN A 63 3.07 -10.73 -6.42
CA ASN A 63 4.47 -10.91 -6.85
C ASN A 63 5.29 -9.61 -6.79
N GLY A 64 5.10 -8.80 -5.72
CA GLY A 64 5.80 -7.52 -5.55
C GLY A 64 5.37 -6.42 -6.54
N LYS A 65 4.25 -6.58 -7.24
CA LYS A 65 3.72 -5.60 -8.20
C LYS A 65 2.33 -5.13 -7.80
N MET A 66 2.06 -3.84 -7.97
CA MET A 66 0.75 -3.23 -7.77
C MET A 66 -0.10 -3.49 -9.01
N ALA A 67 -0.96 -4.52 -8.95
CA ALA A 67 -1.80 -4.92 -10.07
C ALA A 67 -3.11 -4.13 -10.16
N TYR A 68 -3.59 -3.59 -9.04
CA TYR A 68 -4.82 -2.81 -8.98
C TYR A 68 -4.76 -1.78 -7.87
N LEU A 69 -5.20 -0.56 -8.13
CA LEU A 69 -5.32 0.50 -7.15
C LEU A 69 -6.39 1.50 -7.59
N LYS A 70 -7.50 1.55 -6.85
CA LYS A 70 -8.65 2.40 -7.16
C LYS A 70 -9.28 2.96 -5.88
N ALA A 71 -9.70 4.21 -5.95
CA ALA A 71 -10.45 4.89 -4.90
C ALA A 71 -11.92 4.98 -5.31
N TYR A 72 -12.82 4.87 -4.31
CA TYR A 72 -14.27 4.88 -4.50
C TYR A 72 -14.93 5.81 -3.49
N GLY A 73 -15.98 6.50 -3.90
CA GLY A 73 -16.82 7.32 -3.02
C GLY A 73 -16.07 8.48 -2.38
N ASN A 74 -16.34 8.72 -1.12
CA ASN A 74 -15.88 9.89 -0.39
C ASN A 74 -15.06 9.50 0.85
N LYS A 75 -14.02 10.27 1.16
CA LYS A 75 -13.27 10.13 2.43
C LYS A 75 -14.00 10.76 3.61
N ARG A 76 -14.91 11.71 3.31
CA ARG A 76 -15.74 12.42 4.28
C ARG A 76 -17.06 12.83 3.64
N ILE A 77 -18.16 12.71 4.36
CA ILE A 77 -19.50 13.11 3.93
C ILE A 77 -20.11 14.19 4.80
N TYR A 78 -19.47 14.53 5.93
CA TYR A 78 -19.92 15.57 6.86
C TYR A 78 -18.70 16.26 7.51
N PRO A 79 -18.71 17.61 7.74
CA PRO A 79 -19.76 18.56 7.35
C PRO A 79 -19.82 18.81 5.84
N ASP A 80 -18.69 18.62 5.12
CA ASP A 80 -18.57 18.78 3.68
C ASP A 80 -18.18 17.47 3.03
N THR A 81 -18.68 17.23 1.82
CA THR A 81 -18.32 16.03 1.04
C THR A 81 -16.97 16.24 0.38
N GLU A 82 -16.04 15.32 0.68
CA GLU A 82 -14.73 15.28 0.04
C GLU A 82 -14.49 13.92 -0.63
N PRO A 83 -14.08 13.89 -1.91
CA PRO A 83 -13.87 12.65 -2.64
C PRO A 83 -12.72 11.83 -2.06
N MET A 84 -12.84 10.52 -2.12
CA MET A 84 -11.76 9.57 -1.81
C MET A 84 -10.68 9.64 -2.88
N THR A 85 -9.43 9.56 -2.46
CA THR A 85 -8.27 9.46 -3.36
C THR A 85 -7.37 8.31 -2.92
N VAL A 86 -6.53 7.82 -3.82
CA VAL A 86 -5.54 6.78 -3.49
C VAL A 86 -4.48 7.24 -2.48
N ASN A 87 -4.37 8.53 -2.26
CA ASN A 87 -3.45 9.14 -1.30
C ASN A 87 -4.16 9.56 0.01
N THR A 88 -5.42 9.20 0.18
CA THR A 88 -6.15 9.48 1.42
C THR A 88 -5.49 8.76 2.58
N VAL A 89 -5.25 9.48 3.67
CA VAL A 89 -4.71 8.93 4.92
C VAL A 89 -5.86 8.33 5.73
N PHE A 90 -5.67 7.08 6.16
CA PHE A 90 -6.63 6.33 6.96
C PHE A 90 -6.17 6.20 8.41
N ASP A 91 -7.11 6.27 9.33
CA ASP A 91 -6.89 5.78 10.68
C ASP A 91 -6.85 4.25 10.64
N MET A 92 -5.71 3.69 11.02
CA MET A 92 -5.48 2.24 10.97
C MET A 92 -6.21 1.48 12.07
N ALA A 93 -6.72 2.17 13.09
CA ALA A 93 -7.45 1.57 14.21
C ALA A 93 -6.77 0.27 14.71
N SER A 94 -7.51 -0.83 14.80
CA SER A 94 -6.99 -2.11 15.29
C SER A 94 -6.00 -2.82 14.36
N CYS A 95 -5.83 -2.39 13.11
CA CYS A 95 -4.75 -2.89 12.24
C CYS A 95 -3.36 -2.55 12.82
N SER A 96 -3.27 -1.54 13.69
CA SER A 96 -2.06 -1.21 14.45
C SER A 96 -1.54 -2.38 15.29
N LYS A 97 -2.41 -3.29 15.74
CA LYS A 97 -2.01 -4.49 16.49
C LYS A 97 -1.12 -5.40 15.65
N SER A 98 -1.51 -5.63 14.40
CA SER A 98 -0.73 -6.48 13.48
C SER A 98 0.52 -5.77 12.97
N ILE A 99 0.43 -4.49 12.63
CA ILE A 99 1.53 -3.74 12.04
C ILE A 99 2.56 -3.35 13.10
N SER A 100 2.13 -2.76 14.22
CA SER A 100 3.07 -2.27 15.25
C SER A 100 3.46 -3.37 16.23
N THR A 101 2.50 -3.98 16.94
CA THR A 101 2.80 -4.90 18.03
C THR A 101 3.47 -6.18 17.52
N ALA A 102 2.95 -6.80 16.46
CA ALA A 102 3.55 -8.02 15.92
C ALA A 102 4.94 -7.76 15.37
N VAL A 103 5.15 -6.69 14.60
CA VAL A 103 6.47 -6.34 14.03
C VAL A 103 7.46 -6.00 15.15
N CYS A 104 7.07 -5.23 16.18
CA CYS A 104 7.94 -4.95 17.31
C CYS A 104 8.35 -6.23 18.05
N THR A 105 7.41 -7.15 18.25
CA THR A 105 7.69 -8.45 18.89
C THR A 105 8.65 -9.29 18.04
N MET A 106 8.48 -9.31 16.73
CA MET A 106 9.40 -10.00 15.81
C MET A 106 10.83 -9.42 15.90
N ILE A 107 10.96 -8.09 15.89
CA ILE A 107 12.27 -7.42 16.02
C ILE A 107 12.93 -7.74 17.37
N LEU A 108 12.15 -7.75 18.45
CA LEU A 108 12.67 -8.11 19.78
C LEU A 108 13.12 -9.57 19.82
N ALA A 109 12.34 -10.49 19.23
CA ALA A 109 12.72 -11.91 19.16
C ALA A 109 13.98 -12.15 18.32
N GLU A 110 14.22 -11.37 17.26
CA GLU A 110 15.45 -11.45 16.47
C GLU A 110 16.69 -10.93 17.23
N ARG A 111 16.49 -10.00 18.15
CA ARG A 111 17.60 -9.41 18.93
C ARG A 111 17.94 -10.16 20.20
N GLY A 112 17.14 -11.11 20.63
CA GLY A 112 17.30 -11.94 21.84
C GLY A 112 16.77 -11.26 23.09
#